data_37cd70026f73fdb7c9ee4ab28a94165b
#
_entry.id   37cd70026f73fdb7c9ee4ab28a94165b
#
_cell.length_a   1.000
_cell.length_b   1.000
_cell.length_c   1.000
_cell.angle_alpha   90.00
_cell.angle_beta   90.00
_cell.angle_gamma   90.00
#
_symmetry.space_group_name_H-M   'P 1'
#
loop_
_entity.id
_entity.type
_entity.pdbx_description
1 polymer ?
#
loop_
_entity_poly.entity_id
_entity_poly.type
_entity_poly.pdbx_seq_one_letter_code
_entity_poly.pdbx_strand_id
1 'polypeptide(L)'
;MKYAKPLSAICAFALVSCMISGCTGENNSSEGNMTSSQISQTEENSEQLNSETKTGTTAVLTTDTAKLVGRTYLDDDTLWAAFSGAGAEFVYTGKKLEITIVGDNAATAGNADNQARVGIYVDGERVVDDMLDSKEKTYTAFESDEVKSVTVQIIKLSECAMSTFGIKPIKLAEGEKIEPTAAKDLKIEFIGDSITCGYGVDDEDKEHHFKTSTEDVTKAYAYKTAQQLNADYSIVSISGYGVISGYTANGKKVEAQTIPQYYDKLGFSYNRFADSMEVASLEWDFSNYTPDVVVINLGTNDASYAKTNEKKAEFEEGYIEFLKKVRSHNPDAFIFCAYGVMGVDLSTNIRNAIKEYTNQTGDERIQYCRLEMQNEAEDGIAADWHPSAKTHDKCAEQVVAKIKECYLDKE
;
A
#
# COMPACT_ATOMS: atom_id res chain seq x y z
N MET A 1 -39.50 -1.82 -24.16
CA MET A 1 -38.43 -0.87 -23.81
C MET A 1 -37.11 -1.59 -24.11
N LYS A 2 -36.33 -1.06 -25.05
CA LYS A 2 -35.07 -1.68 -25.47
C LYS A 2 -33.98 -1.15 -24.55
N TYR A 3 -33.39 -2.01 -23.73
CA TYR A 3 -32.20 -1.66 -22.93
C TYR A 3 -30.98 -1.68 -23.83
N ALA A 4 -30.33 -0.53 -23.96
CA ALA A 4 -29.02 -0.43 -24.59
C ALA A 4 -27.98 -1.05 -23.66
N LYS A 5 -27.12 -1.92 -24.22
CA LYS A 5 -25.96 -2.47 -23.51
C LYS A 5 -24.92 -1.38 -23.36
N PRO A 6 -24.30 -1.21 -22.19
CA PRO A 6 -23.14 -0.36 -22.10
C PRO A 6 -21.96 -0.99 -22.82
N LEU A 7 -21.27 -0.20 -23.64
CA LEU A 7 -19.97 -0.56 -24.20
C LEU A 7 -18.95 -0.62 -23.07
N SER A 8 -18.27 -1.76 -22.96
CA SER A 8 -17.15 -1.94 -22.05
C SER A 8 -16.00 -1.02 -22.46
N ALA A 9 -15.63 -0.10 -21.62
CA ALA A 9 -14.39 0.66 -21.77
C ALA A 9 -13.19 -0.29 -21.64
N ILE A 10 -12.29 -0.23 -22.59
CA ILE A 10 -11.11 -1.09 -22.71
C ILE A 10 -9.99 -0.44 -21.91
N CYS A 11 -9.70 -0.94 -20.72
CA CYS A 11 -8.42 -0.67 -20.06
C CYS A 11 -7.32 -1.44 -20.80
N ALA A 12 -6.69 -0.79 -21.77
CA ALA A 12 -5.51 -1.33 -22.44
C ALA A 12 -4.26 -0.97 -21.62
N PHE A 13 -3.82 -1.88 -20.77
CA PHE A 13 -2.47 -1.81 -20.22
C PHE A 13 -1.46 -1.97 -21.37
N ALA A 14 -0.77 -0.90 -21.74
CA ALA A 14 0.31 -0.97 -22.70
C ALA A 14 1.51 -1.68 -22.07
N LEU A 15 1.77 -2.91 -22.51
CA LEU A 15 3.00 -3.62 -22.26
C LEU A 15 4.15 -2.87 -22.98
N VAL A 16 4.94 -2.11 -22.23
CA VAL A 16 6.21 -1.58 -22.70
C VAL A 16 7.24 -2.70 -22.65
N SER A 17 7.49 -3.29 -23.82
CA SER A 17 8.56 -4.24 -24.05
C SER A 17 9.88 -3.47 -24.20
N CYS A 18 10.72 -3.44 -23.17
CA CYS A 18 12.08 -2.90 -23.28
C CYS A 18 12.95 -3.90 -24.04
N MET A 19 13.26 -3.60 -25.29
CA MET A 19 14.35 -4.26 -26.01
C MET A 19 15.70 -3.73 -25.51
N ILE A 20 16.49 -4.63 -24.99
CA ILE A 20 17.89 -4.40 -24.63
C ILE A 20 18.71 -4.45 -25.94
N SER A 21 19.25 -3.31 -26.35
CA SER A 21 20.28 -3.23 -27.40
C SER A 21 21.62 -3.07 -26.73
N GLY A 22 22.43 -4.10 -26.80
CA GLY A 22 23.82 -4.05 -26.38
C GLY A 22 24.68 -3.30 -27.44
N CYS A 23 25.58 -2.47 -26.95
CA CYS A 23 26.75 -2.03 -27.73
C CYS A 23 27.99 -2.14 -26.87
N THR A 24 28.89 -2.97 -27.35
CA THR A 24 30.29 -3.12 -26.93
C THR A 24 31.13 -1.99 -27.51
N GLY A 25 32.10 -1.50 -26.76
CA GLY A 25 33.06 -0.52 -27.26
C GLY A 25 34.18 -0.20 -26.27
N GLU A 26 35.25 -0.73 -26.52
CA GLU A 26 36.66 -0.80 -26.21
C GLU A 26 37.34 0.27 -25.35
N ASN A 27 38.31 -0.23 -24.60
CA ASN A 27 39.38 0.41 -23.84
C ASN A 27 40.18 1.49 -24.59
N ASN A 28 40.64 2.52 -23.87
CA ASN A 28 42.00 2.98 -23.99
C ASN A 28 42.55 3.64 -22.71
N SER A 29 43.67 3.11 -22.29
CA SER A 29 44.54 3.56 -21.23
C SER A 29 45.43 4.74 -21.70
N SER A 30 45.70 5.72 -20.84
CA SER A 30 46.99 6.43 -20.86
C SER A 30 47.36 6.95 -19.48
N GLU A 31 48.50 6.50 -19.02
CA GLU A 31 49.27 6.98 -17.87
C GLU A 31 49.87 8.36 -18.14
N GLY A 32 50.07 9.17 -17.07
CA GLY A 32 50.75 10.44 -17.17
C GLY A 32 51.05 11.09 -15.82
N ASN A 33 52.10 10.74 -15.29
CA ASN A 33 53.17 11.12 -14.38
C ASN A 33 53.09 12.41 -13.55
N MET A 34 53.66 12.28 -12.37
CA MET A 34 53.97 13.20 -11.27
C MET A 34 54.60 14.54 -11.67
N THR A 35 54.39 15.55 -10.82
CA THR A 35 55.50 16.37 -10.24
C THR A 35 55.08 17.06 -8.92
N SER A 36 55.95 16.96 -7.96
CA SER A 36 55.96 17.61 -6.64
C SER A 36 56.63 19.00 -6.68
N SER A 37 56.18 19.92 -5.88
CA SER A 37 57.02 20.95 -5.22
C SER A 37 56.16 21.72 -4.18
N GLN A 38 56.41 21.53 -2.91
CA GLN A 38 57.17 22.32 -1.89
C GLN A 38 56.57 23.70 -1.53
N ILE A 39 56.02 23.75 -0.33
CA ILE A 39 56.26 24.57 0.87
C ILE A 39 56.30 26.11 0.73
N SER A 40 55.41 26.78 1.46
CA SER A 40 55.78 27.84 2.40
C SER A 40 54.71 28.04 3.48
N GLN A 41 55.19 28.01 4.72
CA GLN A 41 54.46 28.35 5.95
C GLN A 41 54.21 29.85 6.05
N THR A 42 53.03 30.22 6.49
CA THR A 42 52.82 31.44 7.24
C THR A 42 51.82 31.15 8.36
N GLU A 43 52.30 31.22 9.56
CA GLU A 43 51.51 31.24 10.80
C GLU A 43 50.77 32.56 10.86
N GLU A 44 49.45 32.54 11.03
CA GLU A 44 48.70 33.62 11.68
C GLU A 44 47.66 33.02 12.60
N ASN A 45 47.77 33.41 13.84
CA ASN A 45 46.86 33.20 14.95
C ASN A 45 45.41 33.58 14.56
N SER A 46 44.49 32.67 14.67
CA SER A 46 43.08 33.01 14.85
C SER A 46 42.50 32.11 15.95
N GLU A 47 41.91 32.74 16.90
CA GLU A 47 41.22 32.21 18.07
C GLU A 47 40.28 31.09 17.67
N GLN A 48 40.53 29.94 18.26
CA GLN A 48 39.68 28.75 18.19
C GLN A 48 38.40 29.06 18.98
N LEU A 49 37.37 29.55 18.29
CA LEU A 49 36.00 29.41 18.79
C LEU A 49 35.66 27.93 18.69
N ASN A 50 35.81 27.22 19.81
CA ASN A 50 35.24 25.91 20.00
C ASN A 50 33.69 26.04 19.96
N SER A 51 33.09 26.03 18.79
CA SER A 51 31.71 25.60 18.66
C SER A 51 31.75 24.07 18.81
N GLU A 52 31.48 23.55 20.00
CA GLU A 52 31.08 22.19 20.19
C GLU A 52 29.89 21.97 19.21
N THR A 53 30.13 21.29 18.10
CA THR A 53 29.11 20.77 17.24
C THR A 53 28.34 19.74 18.07
N LYS A 54 27.20 20.16 18.63
CA LYS A 54 26.24 19.28 19.28
C LYS A 54 25.91 18.20 18.29
N THR A 55 26.40 16.99 18.51
CA THR A 55 26.18 15.86 17.62
C THR A 55 24.74 15.39 17.78
N GLY A 56 23.89 15.73 16.80
CA GLY A 56 22.57 15.12 16.65
C GLY A 56 22.70 13.61 16.48
N THR A 57 21.68 12.87 16.84
CA THR A 57 21.57 11.42 16.65
C THR A 57 20.71 11.12 15.44
N THR A 58 20.82 9.90 14.92
CA THR A 58 19.98 9.42 13.82
C THR A 58 19.21 8.19 14.30
N ALA A 59 17.89 8.18 14.12
CA ALA A 59 17.05 7.07 14.50
C ALA A 59 16.54 6.33 13.25
N VAL A 60 16.96 5.08 13.10
CA VAL A 60 16.41 4.15 12.10
C VAL A 60 15.01 3.73 12.52
N LEU A 61 14.07 3.64 11.58
CA LEU A 61 12.70 3.22 11.87
C LEU A 61 12.65 1.70 12.00
N THR A 62 12.52 1.21 13.21
CA THR A 62 12.36 -0.19 13.60
C THR A 62 11.24 -0.29 14.62
N THR A 63 10.88 -1.50 15.03
CA THR A 63 9.88 -1.72 16.10
C THR A 63 10.23 -1.09 17.44
N ASP A 64 11.53 -0.78 17.68
CA ASP A 64 11.98 -0.08 18.89
C ASP A 64 11.78 1.43 18.82
N THR A 65 11.68 2.01 17.63
CA THR A 65 11.62 3.46 17.40
C THR A 65 10.30 3.93 16.80
N ALA A 66 9.55 3.02 16.15
CA ALA A 66 8.28 3.31 15.48
C ALA A 66 7.35 2.10 15.48
N LYS A 67 6.05 2.31 15.42
CA LYS A 67 5.09 1.29 15.03
C LYS A 67 5.13 1.18 13.50
N LEU A 68 5.53 0.01 13.00
CA LEU A 68 5.52 -0.27 11.58
C LEU A 68 4.08 -0.53 11.12
N VAL A 69 3.65 0.09 10.03
CA VAL A 69 2.30 0.01 9.51
C VAL A 69 2.28 -0.83 8.23
N GLY A 70 1.48 -1.90 8.22
CA GLY A 70 1.44 -2.83 7.10
C GLY A 70 2.76 -3.57 6.88
N ARG A 71 3.01 -4.01 5.63
CA ARG A 71 4.21 -4.78 5.27
C ARG A 71 5.33 -3.84 4.86
N THR A 72 6.39 -3.83 5.64
CA THR A 72 7.58 -2.98 5.43
C THR A 72 8.85 -3.82 5.43
N TYR A 73 9.90 -3.30 4.84
CA TYR A 73 11.21 -3.94 4.72
C TYR A 73 12.32 -2.95 5.03
N LEU A 74 13.19 -3.31 5.99
CA LEU A 74 14.37 -2.52 6.32
C LEU A 74 15.54 -2.98 5.45
N ASP A 75 16.03 -2.10 4.58
CA ASP A 75 17.23 -2.31 3.76
C ASP A 75 18.29 -1.28 4.19
N ASP A 76 19.42 -1.78 4.71
CA ASP A 76 20.42 -0.98 5.42
C ASP A 76 19.78 -0.17 6.55
N ASP A 77 19.53 1.11 6.33
CA ASP A 77 18.94 2.04 7.30
C ASP A 77 17.59 2.61 6.83
N THR A 78 17.14 2.26 5.65
CA THR A 78 15.93 2.81 5.00
C THR A 78 14.76 1.83 5.13
N LEU A 79 13.63 2.33 5.66
CA LEU A 79 12.41 1.55 5.78
C LEU A 79 11.60 1.65 4.48
N TRP A 80 11.53 0.56 3.71
CA TRP A 80 10.82 0.48 2.44
C TRP A 80 9.41 -0.07 2.61
N ALA A 81 8.48 0.43 1.78
CA ALA A 81 7.13 -0.08 1.66
C ALA A 81 6.64 -0.03 0.21
N ALA A 82 5.77 -0.99 -0.14
CA ALA A 82 5.14 -1.10 -1.45
C ALA A 82 3.62 -0.90 -1.38
N PHE A 83 2.92 -1.65 -0.53
CA PHE A 83 1.46 -1.62 -0.44
C PHE A 83 0.90 -0.27 -0.01
N SER A 84 -0.34 0.00 -0.43
CA SER A 84 -1.12 1.17 0.00
C SER A 84 -1.26 1.20 1.52
N GLY A 85 -1.10 2.36 2.13
CA GLY A 85 -1.23 2.56 3.58
C GLY A 85 -0.06 2.04 4.41
N ALA A 86 0.95 1.39 3.80
CA ALA A 86 2.12 0.91 4.53
C ALA A 86 3.11 2.05 4.82
N GLY A 87 3.83 1.94 5.94
CA GLY A 87 4.81 2.94 6.38
C GLY A 87 5.16 2.84 7.86
N ALA A 88 5.16 3.97 8.58
CA ALA A 88 5.52 4.01 9.99
C ALA A 88 4.72 5.06 10.77
N GLU A 89 4.55 4.83 12.08
CA GLU A 89 3.93 5.76 13.01
C GLU A 89 4.75 5.84 14.31
N PHE A 90 5.01 7.05 14.81
CA PHE A 90 5.79 7.27 16.01
C PHE A 90 5.37 8.56 16.73
N VAL A 91 5.72 8.67 18.00
CA VAL A 91 5.66 9.94 18.74
C VAL A 91 7.00 10.64 18.61
N TYR A 92 7.01 11.83 18.05
CA TYR A 92 8.17 12.71 18.03
C TYR A 92 8.10 13.70 19.19
N THR A 93 9.21 13.90 19.88
CA THR A 93 9.37 14.96 20.89
C THR A 93 10.55 15.85 20.52
N GLY A 94 10.26 17.11 20.22
CA GLY A 94 11.25 18.08 19.78
C GLY A 94 10.64 19.38 19.30
N LYS A 95 11.43 20.16 18.57
CA LYS A 95 11.02 21.46 18.02
C LYS A 95 10.83 21.46 16.51
N LYS A 96 11.63 20.70 15.78
CA LYS A 96 11.59 20.65 14.32
C LYS A 96 11.84 19.25 13.81
N LEU A 97 10.87 18.70 13.10
CA LEU A 97 10.98 17.39 12.48
C LEU A 97 11.08 17.52 10.96
N GLU A 98 12.19 17.04 10.43
CA GLU A 98 12.38 16.84 9.00
C GLU A 98 12.33 15.35 8.66
N ILE A 99 11.56 14.99 7.63
CA ILE A 99 11.40 13.63 7.15
C ILE A 99 11.91 13.55 5.72
N THR A 100 12.86 12.65 5.49
CA THR A 100 13.41 12.40 4.15
C THR A 100 12.81 11.11 3.59
N ILE A 101 12.19 11.22 2.44
CA ILE A 101 11.57 10.11 1.68
C ILE A 101 12.39 9.87 0.42
N VAL A 102 12.64 8.60 0.10
CA VAL A 102 13.28 8.19 -1.14
C VAL A 102 12.29 7.45 -2.03
N GLY A 103 12.34 7.72 -3.33
CA GLY A 103 11.59 7.03 -4.36
C GLY A 103 12.44 5.98 -5.08
N ASP A 104 11.76 5.03 -5.69
CA ASP A 104 12.37 4.08 -6.64
C ASP A 104 12.59 4.71 -8.03
N ASN A 105 12.84 3.88 -9.05
CA ASN A 105 13.05 4.35 -10.41
C ASN A 105 11.84 5.08 -11.01
N ALA A 106 10.61 4.83 -10.53
CA ALA A 106 9.43 5.56 -10.99
C ALA A 106 9.53 7.07 -10.72
N ALA A 107 10.21 7.46 -9.64
CA ALA A 107 10.39 8.85 -9.26
C ALA A 107 11.09 9.72 -10.35
N THR A 108 11.92 9.10 -11.17
CA THR A 108 12.70 9.80 -12.20
C THR A 108 12.50 9.27 -13.63
N ALA A 109 11.59 8.31 -13.82
CA ALA A 109 11.35 7.67 -15.12
C ALA A 109 10.62 8.57 -16.15
N GLY A 110 10.21 9.77 -15.75
CA GLY A 110 9.53 10.72 -16.63
C GLY A 110 8.03 10.44 -16.86
N ASN A 111 7.46 9.45 -16.15
CA ASN A 111 6.02 9.19 -16.13
C ASN A 111 5.45 9.52 -14.75
N ALA A 112 4.85 10.70 -14.63
CA ALA A 112 4.25 11.19 -13.38
C ALA A 112 3.07 10.31 -12.90
N ASP A 113 2.40 9.60 -13.82
CA ASP A 113 1.24 8.77 -13.51
C ASP A 113 1.61 7.49 -12.72
N ASN A 114 2.92 7.20 -12.55
CA ASN A 114 3.43 6.01 -11.86
C ASN A 114 4.23 6.34 -10.59
N GLN A 115 4.45 7.60 -10.28
CA GLN A 115 5.20 8.02 -9.10
C GLN A 115 4.47 7.64 -7.81
N ALA A 116 5.21 7.39 -6.72
CA ALA A 116 4.57 7.15 -5.44
C ALA A 116 3.95 8.43 -4.90
N ARG A 117 2.68 8.36 -4.44
CA ARG A 117 2.05 9.41 -3.65
C ARG A 117 2.21 9.08 -2.18
N VAL A 118 2.68 10.06 -1.40
CA VAL A 118 2.96 9.89 0.03
C VAL A 118 2.19 10.89 0.85
N GLY A 119 1.74 10.45 2.04
CA GLY A 119 1.11 11.28 3.05
C GLY A 119 1.92 11.31 4.34
N ILE A 120 2.12 12.50 4.92
CA ILE A 120 2.64 12.67 6.26
C ILE A 120 1.57 13.35 7.10
N TYR A 121 1.30 12.78 8.27
CA TYR A 121 0.28 13.26 9.19
C TYR A 121 0.94 13.62 10.52
N VAL A 122 0.51 14.71 11.12
CA VAL A 122 0.90 15.14 12.48
C VAL A 122 -0.37 15.33 13.29
N ASP A 123 -0.49 14.61 14.40
CA ASP A 123 -1.67 14.57 15.27
C ASP A 123 -2.98 14.31 14.49
N GLY A 124 -2.88 13.46 13.43
CA GLY A 124 -3.98 13.08 12.56
C GLY A 124 -4.28 14.06 11.42
N GLU A 125 -3.63 15.21 11.36
CA GLU A 125 -3.78 16.19 10.28
C GLU A 125 -2.75 15.92 9.17
N ARG A 126 -3.19 15.84 7.90
CA ARG A 126 -2.30 15.65 6.74
C ARG A 126 -1.53 16.94 6.49
N VAL A 127 -0.23 16.94 6.78
CA VAL A 127 0.67 18.09 6.57
C VAL A 127 1.46 18.00 5.27
N VAL A 128 1.60 16.79 4.72
CA VAL A 128 2.20 16.55 3.40
C VAL A 128 1.29 15.61 2.60
N ASP A 129 1.03 15.97 1.34
CA ASP A 129 0.41 15.17 0.29
C ASP A 129 1.18 15.48 -0.99
N ASP A 130 2.08 14.58 -1.38
CA ASP A 130 3.00 14.89 -2.47
C ASP A 130 3.36 13.65 -3.30
N MET A 131 3.70 13.91 -4.57
CA MET A 131 4.24 12.90 -5.48
C MET A 131 5.76 12.88 -5.39
N LEU A 132 6.33 11.67 -5.32
CA LEU A 132 7.79 11.51 -5.35
C LEU A 132 8.29 11.61 -6.80
N ASP A 133 8.58 12.84 -7.24
CA ASP A 133 9.09 13.18 -8.57
C ASP A 133 10.61 13.33 -8.61
N SER A 134 11.29 12.93 -7.55
CA SER A 134 12.74 12.90 -7.42
C SER A 134 13.17 11.73 -6.56
N LYS A 135 14.47 11.32 -6.67
CA LYS A 135 15.02 10.21 -5.88
C LYS A 135 14.93 10.42 -4.38
N GLU A 136 14.97 11.66 -3.94
CA GLU A 136 14.91 12.01 -2.53
C GLU A 136 14.20 13.35 -2.36
N LYS A 137 13.30 13.43 -1.38
CA LYS A 137 12.63 14.65 -0.95
C LYS A 137 12.65 14.74 0.57
N THR A 138 12.94 15.93 1.10
CA THR A 138 12.89 16.21 2.53
C THR A 138 11.76 17.20 2.81
N TYR A 139 10.93 16.86 3.79
CA TYR A 139 9.77 17.64 4.21
C TYR A 139 9.95 18.12 5.65
N THR A 140 9.69 19.39 5.94
CA THR A 140 9.48 19.86 7.32
C THR A 140 8.07 19.46 7.73
N ALA A 141 7.95 18.36 8.48
CA ALA A 141 6.66 17.83 8.92
C ALA A 141 6.11 18.57 10.15
N PHE A 142 7.00 19.05 11.03
CA PHE A 142 6.61 19.76 12.24
C PHE A 142 7.63 20.84 12.60
N GLU A 143 7.16 22.00 13.07
CA GLU A 143 8.02 23.08 13.59
C GLU A 143 7.28 23.84 14.71
N SER A 144 8.01 24.15 15.81
CA SER A 144 7.48 24.87 16.97
C SER A 144 8.59 25.60 17.71
N ASP A 145 8.29 26.75 18.29
CA ASP A 145 9.22 27.50 19.15
C ASP A 145 9.55 26.77 20.47
N GLU A 146 8.64 25.88 20.90
CA GLU A 146 8.76 25.09 22.12
C GLU A 146 8.88 23.61 21.82
N VAL A 147 9.52 22.86 22.74
CA VAL A 147 9.52 21.37 22.65
C VAL A 147 8.09 20.86 22.84
N LYS A 148 7.61 20.07 21.89
CA LYS A 148 6.31 19.40 21.93
C LYS A 148 6.45 17.93 21.59
N SER A 149 5.48 17.15 22.06
CA SER A 149 5.29 15.78 21.62
C SER A 149 4.09 15.72 20.67
N VAL A 150 4.33 15.16 19.48
CA VAL A 150 3.30 15.00 18.43
C VAL A 150 3.34 13.58 17.88
N THR A 151 2.19 13.04 17.48
CA THR A 151 2.11 11.77 16.77
C THR A 151 2.34 12.02 15.28
N VAL A 152 3.24 11.25 14.69
CA VAL A 152 3.59 11.35 13.28
C VAL A 152 3.30 10.02 12.58
N GLN A 153 2.57 10.06 11.46
CA GLN A 153 2.36 8.91 10.60
C GLN A 153 2.84 9.23 9.18
N ILE A 154 3.60 8.31 8.60
CA ILE A 154 4.13 8.41 7.23
C ILE A 154 3.64 7.19 6.48
N ILE A 155 2.82 7.36 5.44
CA ILE A 155 2.25 6.26 4.66
C ILE A 155 2.28 6.52 3.16
N LYS A 156 2.36 5.43 2.41
CA LYS A 156 2.14 5.43 0.97
C LYS A 156 0.66 5.55 0.67
N LEU A 157 0.25 6.56 -0.10
CA LEU A 157 -1.15 6.79 -0.45
C LEU A 157 -1.59 5.99 -1.68
N SER A 158 -0.69 5.81 -2.65
CA SER A 158 -0.94 5.06 -3.89
C SER A 158 -0.59 3.57 -3.78
N GLU A 159 -1.08 2.76 -4.72
CA GLU A 159 -0.87 1.32 -4.75
C GLU A 159 0.57 0.89 -5.05
N CYS A 160 0.81 -0.41 -4.86
CA CYS A 160 2.13 -1.03 -4.95
C CYS A 160 2.63 -1.25 -6.39
N ALA A 161 1.72 -1.51 -7.36
CA ALA A 161 2.13 -1.99 -8.68
C ALA A 161 3.09 -1.02 -9.39
N MET A 162 2.84 0.29 -9.29
CA MET A 162 3.56 1.29 -10.07
C MET A 162 4.83 1.80 -9.41
N SER A 163 4.92 1.77 -8.08
CA SER A 163 6.04 2.36 -7.34
C SER A 163 6.15 1.86 -5.92
N THR A 164 7.35 2.04 -5.36
CA THR A 164 7.65 1.85 -3.94
C THR A 164 8.17 3.15 -3.34
N PHE A 165 8.27 3.23 -2.02
CA PHE A 165 8.93 4.35 -1.34
C PHE A 165 9.72 3.87 -0.14
N GLY A 166 10.72 4.66 0.26
CA GLY A 166 11.52 4.40 1.46
C GLY A 166 11.57 5.62 2.37
N ILE A 167 11.60 5.38 3.68
CA ILE A 167 11.73 6.41 4.70
C ILE A 167 13.15 6.33 5.27
N LYS A 168 13.92 7.42 5.13
CA LYS A 168 15.27 7.53 5.68
C LYS A 168 15.23 7.65 7.21
N PRO A 169 16.34 7.33 7.89
CA PRO A 169 16.47 7.56 9.32
C PRO A 169 16.17 9.01 9.70
N ILE A 170 15.45 9.16 10.80
CA ILE A 170 15.08 10.48 11.33
C ILE A 170 16.30 11.12 12.00
N LYS A 171 16.66 12.31 11.56
CA LYS A 171 17.73 13.12 12.19
C LYS A 171 17.15 13.86 13.39
N LEU A 172 17.75 13.67 14.55
CA LEU A 172 17.31 14.22 15.83
C LEU A 172 18.37 15.17 16.37
N ALA A 173 17.98 16.38 16.77
CA ALA A 173 18.84 17.28 17.53
C ALA A 173 19.03 16.77 18.98
N GLU A 174 19.95 17.38 19.71
CA GLU A 174 20.19 17.03 21.13
C GLU A 174 18.89 17.19 21.96
N GLY A 175 18.51 16.14 22.67
CA GLY A 175 17.31 16.11 23.50
C GLY A 175 15.99 15.80 22.75
N GLU A 176 16.03 15.67 21.42
CA GLU A 176 14.89 15.18 20.63
C GLU A 176 14.87 13.66 20.61
N LYS A 177 13.68 13.09 20.48
CA LYS A 177 13.50 11.63 20.41
C LYS A 177 12.29 11.23 19.57
N ILE A 178 12.30 9.99 19.12
CA ILE A 178 11.12 9.29 18.62
C ILE A 178 10.87 8.02 19.44
N GLU A 179 9.62 7.65 19.60
CA GLU A 179 9.18 6.45 20.30
C GLU A 179 7.99 5.83 19.55
N PRO A 180 7.83 4.50 19.50
CA PRO A 180 6.69 3.89 18.84
C PRO A 180 5.38 4.32 19.51
N THR A 181 4.32 4.50 18.70
CA THR A 181 2.96 4.62 19.25
C THR A 181 2.51 3.27 19.79
N ALA A 182 1.59 3.28 20.75
CA ALA A 182 1.02 2.04 21.27
C ALA A 182 0.26 1.27 20.18
N ALA A 183 0.36 -0.05 20.22
CA ALA A 183 -0.52 -0.90 19.42
C ALA A 183 -1.98 -0.72 19.88
N LYS A 184 -2.90 -0.80 18.93
CA LYS A 184 -4.32 -0.79 19.22
C LYS A 184 -4.80 -2.20 19.59
N ASP A 185 -5.93 -2.27 20.32
CA ASP A 185 -6.48 -3.55 20.78
C ASP A 185 -7.02 -4.42 19.62
N LEU A 186 -7.49 -3.78 18.54
CA LEU A 186 -8.00 -4.46 17.35
C LEU A 186 -7.02 -4.31 16.19
N LYS A 187 -6.74 -5.42 15.50
CA LYS A 187 -5.89 -5.48 14.30
C LYS A 187 -6.67 -6.08 13.14
N ILE A 188 -6.68 -5.39 12.01
CA ILE A 188 -7.42 -5.83 10.82
C ILE A 188 -6.47 -5.94 9.62
N GLU A 189 -6.47 -7.09 8.93
CA GLU A 189 -5.85 -7.20 7.60
C GLU A 189 -6.93 -7.09 6.54
N PHE A 190 -6.72 -6.22 5.55
CA PHE A 190 -7.57 -6.08 4.36
C PHE A 190 -6.85 -6.66 3.16
N ILE A 191 -7.51 -7.60 2.46
CA ILE A 191 -7.00 -8.23 1.26
C ILE A 191 -7.94 -7.88 0.12
N GLY A 192 -7.40 -7.29 -0.97
CA GLY A 192 -8.27 -6.83 -2.04
C GLY A 192 -7.59 -6.43 -3.34
N ASP A 193 -8.36 -5.70 -4.12
CA ASP A 193 -7.98 -5.18 -5.43
C ASP A 193 -7.99 -3.65 -5.46
N SER A 194 -8.26 -3.05 -6.63
CA SER A 194 -8.34 -1.60 -6.83
C SER A 194 -9.33 -0.90 -5.89
N ILE A 195 -10.43 -1.56 -5.52
CA ILE A 195 -11.41 -1.00 -4.57
C ILE A 195 -10.76 -0.81 -3.19
N THR A 196 -9.88 -1.71 -2.80
CA THR A 196 -9.17 -1.65 -1.52
C THR A 196 -8.01 -0.66 -1.54
N CYS A 197 -7.37 -0.46 -2.70
CA CYS A 197 -6.32 0.54 -2.90
C CYS A 197 -6.85 2.00 -2.82
N GLY A 198 -8.11 2.25 -3.16
CA GLY A 198 -8.65 3.60 -3.35
C GLY A 198 -8.36 4.18 -4.73
N TYR A 199 -8.35 3.29 -5.74
CA TYR A 199 -8.08 3.61 -7.14
C TYR A 199 -8.92 4.78 -7.65
N GLY A 200 -8.25 5.82 -8.15
CA GLY A 200 -8.88 6.97 -8.80
C GLY A 200 -9.83 7.80 -7.93
N VAL A 201 -9.85 7.58 -6.61
CA VAL A 201 -10.85 8.16 -5.69
C VAL A 201 -10.88 9.69 -5.65
N ASP A 202 -9.79 10.34 -6.07
CA ASP A 202 -9.65 11.80 -6.14
C ASP A 202 -10.00 12.39 -7.51
N ASP A 203 -10.46 11.57 -8.45
CA ASP A 203 -10.88 12.01 -9.78
C ASP A 203 -12.35 11.64 -10.00
N GLU A 204 -13.23 12.63 -10.12
CA GLU A 204 -14.67 12.45 -10.25
C GLU A 204 -15.14 12.18 -11.69
N ASP A 205 -14.23 12.07 -12.65
CA ASP A 205 -14.54 11.76 -14.05
C ASP A 205 -14.24 10.30 -14.39
N LYS A 206 -15.29 9.50 -14.55
CA LYS A 206 -15.20 8.07 -14.85
C LYS A 206 -14.54 7.74 -16.19
N GLU A 207 -14.44 8.69 -17.11
CA GLU A 207 -13.79 8.52 -18.42
C GLU A 207 -12.27 8.79 -18.35
N HIS A 208 -11.80 9.34 -17.23
CA HIS A 208 -10.38 9.50 -16.98
C HIS A 208 -9.74 8.16 -16.59
N HIS A 209 -8.49 7.97 -17.05
CA HIS A 209 -7.71 6.79 -16.71
C HIS A 209 -6.89 7.00 -15.44
N PHE A 210 -6.50 5.88 -14.85
CA PHE A 210 -5.69 5.79 -13.65
C PHE A 210 -4.46 6.69 -13.67
N LYS A 211 -4.24 7.30 -12.51
CA LYS A 211 -2.99 7.98 -12.13
C LYS A 211 -2.73 7.74 -10.65
N THR A 212 -1.50 7.48 -10.28
CA THR A 212 -1.14 7.36 -8.86
C THR A 212 -1.44 8.63 -8.06
N SER A 213 -1.47 9.79 -8.73
CA SER A 213 -1.84 11.08 -8.13
C SER A 213 -3.33 11.20 -7.77
N THR A 214 -4.19 10.37 -8.35
CA THR A 214 -5.63 10.36 -8.04
C THR A 214 -6.04 9.22 -7.11
N GLU A 215 -5.08 8.42 -6.64
CA GLU A 215 -5.29 7.32 -5.72
C GLU A 215 -4.95 7.72 -4.30
N ASP A 216 -5.86 7.51 -3.37
CA ASP A 216 -5.70 7.85 -1.96
C ASP A 216 -6.34 6.76 -1.07
N VAL A 217 -5.49 5.88 -0.55
CA VAL A 217 -5.94 4.77 0.30
C VAL A 217 -6.69 5.24 1.56
N THR A 218 -6.43 6.46 2.05
CA THR A 218 -7.12 6.98 3.25
C THR A 218 -8.58 7.32 2.99
N LYS A 219 -8.96 7.41 1.72
CA LYS A 219 -10.35 7.56 1.27
C LYS A 219 -11.01 6.21 0.93
N ALA A 220 -10.25 5.11 0.90
CA ALA A 220 -10.76 3.77 0.66
C ALA A 220 -11.49 3.21 1.89
N TYR A 221 -12.45 2.31 1.65
CA TYR A 221 -13.25 1.70 2.71
C TYR A 221 -12.39 0.98 3.76
N ALA A 222 -11.29 0.36 3.35
CA ALA A 222 -10.41 -0.41 4.23
C ALA A 222 -9.79 0.49 5.32
N TYR A 223 -9.15 1.57 4.92
CA TYR A 223 -8.58 2.54 5.86
C TYR A 223 -9.67 3.16 6.75
N LYS A 224 -10.80 3.59 6.16
CA LYS A 224 -11.92 4.19 6.90
C LYS A 224 -12.54 3.21 7.91
N THR A 225 -12.63 1.92 7.58
CA THR A 225 -13.06 0.87 8.53
C THR A 225 -12.13 0.80 9.73
N ALA A 226 -10.80 0.74 9.48
CA ALA A 226 -9.82 0.70 10.56
C ALA A 226 -9.89 1.94 11.45
N GLN A 227 -10.07 3.13 10.87
CA GLN A 227 -10.23 4.37 11.65
C GLN A 227 -11.51 4.36 12.48
N GLN A 228 -12.66 3.97 11.92
CA GLN A 228 -13.94 3.93 12.63
C GLN A 228 -13.97 2.91 13.78
N LEU A 229 -13.20 1.84 13.68
CA LEU A 229 -13.05 0.82 14.71
C LEU A 229 -11.87 1.08 15.66
N ASN A 230 -11.13 2.15 15.47
CA ASN A 230 -9.87 2.43 16.17
C ASN A 230 -8.93 1.22 16.14
N ALA A 231 -8.73 0.63 14.96
CA ALA A 231 -7.91 -0.56 14.75
C ALA A 231 -6.55 -0.20 14.13
N ASP A 232 -5.51 -1.01 14.43
CA ASP A 232 -4.33 -1.09 13.59
C ASP A 232 -4.69 -1.85 12.30
N TYR A 233 -4.00 -1.58 11.20
CA TYR A 233 -4.33 -2.17 9.91
C TYR A 233 -3.11 -2.64 9.11
N SER A 234 -3.33 -3.63 8.26
CA SER A 234 -2.45 -4.04 7.17
C SER A 234 -3.29 -4.16 5.91
N ILE A 235 -2.83 -3.62 4.77
CA ILE A 235 -3.56 -3.67 3.50
C ILE A 235 -2.69 -4.42 2.49
N VAL A 236 -3.25 -5.49 1.92
CA VAL A 236 -2.63 -6.33 0.87
C VAL A 236 -3.53 -6.26 -0.35
N SER A 237 -3.28 -5.29 -1.23
CA SER A 237 -4.13 -5.05 -2.39
C SER A 237 -3.33 -4.68 -3.63
N ILE A 238 -3.80 -5.15 -4.80
CA ILE A 238 -3.18 -4.89 -6.10
C ILE A 238 -4.32 -4.68 -7.12
N SER A 239 -4.33 -3.54 -7.79
CA SER A 239 -5.35 -3.21 -8.79
C SER A 239 -5.36 -4.18 -9.96
N GLY A 240 -6.56 -4.59 -10.38
CA GLY A 240 -6.73 -5.52 -11.50
C GLY A 240 -6.55 -6.99 -11.15
N TYR A 241 -6.15 -7.34 -9.91
CA TYR A 241 -5.88 -8.73 -9.49
C TYR A 241 -7.14 -9.39 -8.93
N GLY A 242 -7.28 -10.71 -9.17
CA GLY A 242 -8.38 -11.51 -8.64
C GLY A 242 -7.89 -12.67 -7.78
N VAL A 243 -8.75 -13.64 -7.57
CA VAL A 243 -8.43 -14.90 -6.87
C VAL A 243 -7.84 -15.93 -7.84
N ILE A 244 -8.49 -16.13 -9.00
CA ILE A 244 -8.05 -17.08 -10.02
C ILE A 244 -7.68 -16.42 -11.35
N SER A 245 -8.12 -15.18 -11.56
CA SER A 245 -7.83 -14.41 -12.78
C SER A 245 -7.83 -12.92 -12.49
N GLY A 246 -6.84 -12.21 -13.00
CA GLY A 246 -6.93 -10.77 -13.14
C GLY A 246 -8.04 -10.35 -14.10
N TYR A 247 -8.26 -9.04 -14.19
CA TYR A 247 -9.21 -8.44 -15.13
C TYR A 247 -8.90 -8.83 -16.58
N THR A 248 -9.95 -9.17 -17.34
CA THR A 248 -9.84 -9.51 -18.75
C THR A 248 -10.97 -8.91 -19.59
N ALA A 249 -10.61 -8.19 -20.66
CA ALA A 249 -11.57 -7.64 -21.61
C ALA A 249 -12.06 -8.69 -22.63
N ASN A 250 -11.34 -9.79 -22.82
CA ASN A 250 -11.59 -10.79 -23.85
C ASN A 250 -12.03 -12.17 -23.31
N GLY A 251 -12.23 -12.30 -22.00
CA GLY A 251 -12.66 -13.53 -21.33
C GLY A 251 -11.61 -14.64 -21.27
N LYS A 252 -10.34 -14.34 -21.60
CA LYS A 252 -9.21 -15.25 -21.37
C LYS A 252 -8.72 -15.10 -19.93
N LYS A 253 -8.34 -16.19 -19.30
CA LYS A 253 -7.79 -16.20 -17.95
C LYS A 253 -6.46 -15.45 -17.90
N VAL A 254 -6.28 -14.59 -16.89
CA VAL A 254 -5.03 -13.85 -16.62
C VAL A 254 -4.44 -14.40 -15.32
N GLU A 255 -3.78 -15.55 -15.44
CA GLU A 255 -3.28 -16.33 -14.29
C GLU A 255 -2.18 -15.63 -13.50
N ALA A 256 -1.39 -14.78 -14.16
CA ALA A 256 -0.28 -14.06 -13.52
C ALA A 256 -0.74 -12.92 -12.59
N GLN A 257 -2.02 -12.52 -12.67
CA GLN A 257 -2.57 -11.40 -11.89
C GLN A 257 -3.57 -11.92 -10.84
N THR A 258 -3.06 -12.63 -9.84
CA THR A 258 -3.88 -13.15 -8.73
C THR A 258 -3.24 -12.88 -7.38
N ILE A 259 -4.05 -12.45 -6.42
CA ILE A 259 -3.62 -12.13 -5.05
C ILE A 259 -3.00 -13.34 -4.34
N PRO A 260 -3.51 -14.59 -4.48
CA PRO A 260 -2.92 -15.75 -3.81
C PRO A 260 -1.42 -15.98 -4.10
N GLN A 261 -0.90 -15.50 -5.24
CA GLN A 261 0.52 -15.62 -5.58
C GLN A 261 1.42 -14.66 -4.78
N TYR A 262 0.85 -13.56 -4.29
CA TYR A 262 1.57 -12.51 -3.59
C TYR A 262 1.21 -12.39 -2.11
N TYR A 263 0.25 -13.20 -1.64
CA TYR A 263 -0.19 -13.13 -0.24
C TYR A 263 0.93 -13.51 0.74
N ASP A 264 1.78 -14.48 0.39
CA ASP A 264 2.94 -14.87 1.22
C ASP A 264 4.13 -13.92 1.04
N LYS A 265 4.04 -12.97 0.14
CA LYS A 265 5.14 -12.06 -0.17
C LYS A 265 5.04 -10.78 0.65
N LEU A 266 6.18 -10.15 0.86
CA LEU A 266 6.24 -8.82 1.46
C LEU A 266 5.41 -7.81 0.67
N GLY A 267 5.36 -7.95 -0.65
CA GLY A 267 4.59 -7.10 -1.53
C GLY A 267 4.73 -7.48 -3.00
N PHE A 268 4.28 -6.59 -3.84
CA PHE A 268 4.44 -6.63 -5.29
C PHE A 268 4.75 -5.22 -5.80
N SER A 269 5.59 -5.11 -6.82
CA SER A 269 5.76 -3.90 -7.63
C SER A 269 6.44 -4.25 -8.94
N TYR A 270 6.16 -3.49 -10.00
CA TYR A 270 6.98 -3.50 -11.22
C TYR A 270 8.33 -2.82 -11.00
N ASN A 271 8.44 -2.00 -9.96
CA ASN A 271 9.69 -1.39 -9.50
C ASN A 271 10.34 -2.19 -8.35
N ARG A 272 11.44 -1.69 -7.80
CA ARG A 272 12.27 -2.40 -6.83
C ARG A 272 12.55 -1.52 -5.62
N PHE A 273 12.70 -2.12 -4.45
CA PHE A 273 13.27 -1.44 -3.31
C PHE A 273 14.73 -1.09 -3.59
N ALA A 274 15.13 0.13 -3.26
CA ALA A 274 16.48 0.65 -3.51
C ALA A 274 16.98 0.40 -4.95
N ASP A 275 16.06 0.33 -5.94
CA ASP A 275 16.32 0.03 -7.36
C ASP A 275 17.00 -1.33 -7.63
N SER A 276 17.12 -2.19 -6.64
CA SER A 276 17.85 -3.48 -6.75
C SER A 276 17.01 -4.67 -6.31
N MET A 277 16.28 -4.58 -5.19
CA MET A 277 15.56 -5.68 -4.58
C MET A 277 14.17 -5.85 -5.20
N GLU A 278 13.90 -6.98 -5.82
CA GLU A 278 12.58 -7.33 -6.33
C GLU A 278 11.62 -7.60 -5.17
N VAL A 279 10.57 -6.79 -5.07
CA VAL A 279 9.63 -6.80 -3.93
C VAL A 279 8.98 -8.17 -3.73
N ALA A 280 8.56 -8.83 -4.83
CA ALA A 280 7.92 -10.15 -4.79
C ALA A 280 8.89 -11.30 -4.52
N SER A 281 10.21 -11.07 -4.49
CA SER A 281 11.19 -12.09 -4.09
C SER A 281 11.29 -12.26 -2.56
N LEU A 282 10.77 -11.30 -1.80
CA LEU A 282 10.81 -11.29 -0.34
C LEU A 282 9.56 -11.98 0.22
N GLU A 283 9.78 -12.94 1.12
CA GLU A 283 8.68 -13.58 1.85
C GLU A 283 8.22 -12.68 3.00
N TRP A 284 6.92 -12.71 3.29
CA TRP A 284 6.35 -12.06 4.46
C TRP A 284 6.40 -12.98 5.67
N ASP A 285 6.96 -12.48 6.75
CA ASP A 285 6.88 -13.17 8.06
C ASP A 285 5.59 -12.74 8.76
N PHE A 286 4.60 -13.64 8.75
CA PHE A 286 3.28 -13.40 9.36
C PHE A 286 3.33 -13.19 10.88
N SER A 287 4.44 -13.51 11.55
CA SER A 287 4.60 -13.19 12.96
C SER A 287 4.73 -11.68 13.24
N ASN A 288 5.09 -10.88 12.23
CA ASN A 288 5.17 -9.42 12.35
C ASN A 288 3.80 -8.74 12.47
N TYR A 289 2.75 -9.38 11.98
CA TYR A 289 1.39 -8.84 12.09
C TYR A 289 0.37 -9.98 12.17
N THR A 290 -0.24 -10.16 13.33
CA THR A 290 -1.28 -11.16 13.59
C THR A 290 -2.62 -10.43 13.72
N PRO A 291 -3.50 -10.46 12.70
CA PRO A 291 -4.78 -9.80 12.73
C PRO A 291 -5.81 -10.58 13.55
N ASP A 292 -6.70 -9.86 14.25
CA ASP A 292 -7.90 -10.40 14.88
C ASP A 292 -9.00 -10.63 13.82
N VAL A 293 -9.02 -9.78 12.80
CA VAL A 293 -9.99 -9.81 11.71
C VAL A 293 -9.28 -9.73 10.36
N VAL A 294 -9.71 -10.56 9.42
CA VAL A 294 -9.32 -10.47 8.00
C VAL A 294 -10.55 -10.13 7.16
N VAL A 295 -10.45 -9.09 6.34
CA VAL A 295 -11.50 -8.70 5.37
C VAL A 295 -10.98 -8.95 3.96
N ILE A 296 -11.61 -9.88 3.23
CA ILE A 296 -11.26 -10.21 1.84
C ILE A 296 -12.31 -9.58 0.91
N ASN A 297 -11.91 -8.63 0.07
CA ASN A 297 -12.77 -8.03 -0.95
C ASN A 297 -12.18 -8.33 -2.34
N LEU A 298 -12.46 -9.52 -2.85
CA LEU A 298 -11.99 -10.04 -4.14
C LEU A 298 -13.13 -10.72 -4.90
N GLY A 299 -12.97 -10.80 -6.22
CA GLY A 299 -13.94 -11.40 -7.15
C GLY A 299 -14.38 -10.44 -8.25
N THR A 300 -14.17 -9.13 -8.08
CA THR A 300 -14.54 -8.12 -9.10
C THR A 300 -13.80 -8.36 -10.41
N ASN A 301 -12.50 -8.60 -10.35
CA ASN A 301 -11.68 -8.91 -11.53
C ASN A 301 -11.99 -10.30 -12.09
N ASP A 302 -12.14 -11.31 -11.22
CA ASP A 302 -12.55 -12.67 -11.59
C ASP A 302 -13.88 -12.69 -12.35
N ALA A 303 -14.83 -11.83 -12.00
CA ALA A 303 -16.13 -11.72 -12.66
C ALA A 303 -16.02 -11.36 -14.15
N SER A 304 -14.93 -10.74 -14.59
CA SER A 304 -14.65 -10.48 -16.01
C SER A 304 -14.34 -11.77 -16.79
N TYR A 305 -13.71 -12.75 -16.11
CA TYR A 305 -13.38 -14.08 -16.64
C TYR A 305 -14.52 -15.10 -16.41
N ALA A 306 -15.08 -15.17 -15.21
CA ALA A 306 -16.00 -16.22 -14.76
C ALA A 306 -17.43 -16.02 -15.26
N LYS A 307 -17.62 -16.04 -16.60
CA LYS A 307 -18.92 -15.79 -17.26
C LYS A 307 -19.77 -17.05 -17.48
N THR A 308 -19.19 -18.26 -17.41
CA THR A 308 -19.92 -19.53 -17.55
C THR A 308 -20.01 -20.27 -16.22
N ASN A 309 -20.89 -21.25 -16.11
CA ASN A 309 -21.05 -22.06 -14.89
C ASN A 309 -19.78 -22.83 -14.55
N GLU A 310 -19.06 -23.33 -15.56
CA GLU A 310 -17.79 -24.05 -15.37
C GLU A 310 -16.71 -23.12 -14.79
N LYS A 311 -16.60 -21.90 -15.32
CA LYS A 311 -15.64 -20.91 -14.82
C LYS A 311 -16.01 -20.37 -13.43
N LYS A 312 -17.32 -20.30 -13.13
CA LYS A 312 -17.80 -19.96 -11.80
C LYS A 312 -17.50 -21.05 -10.78
N ALA A 313 -17.59 -22.32 -11.17
CA ALA A 313 -17.18 -23.44 -10.33
C ALA A 313 -15.67 -23.42 -10.09
N GLU A 314 -14.87 -23.15 -11.13
CA GLU A 314 -13.42 -22.94 -11.00
C GLU A 314 -13.09 -21.80 -10.02
N PHE A 315 -13.86 -20.69 -10.07
CA PHE A 315 -13.70 -19.60 -9.10
C PHE A 315 -14.02 -20.04 -7.66
N GLU A 316 -15.11 -20.81 -7.45
CA GLU A 316 -15.46 -21.34 -6.13
C GLU A 316 -14.32 -22.19 -5.55
N GLU A 317 -13.76 -23.12 -6.35
CA GLU A 317 -12.62 -23.95 -5.95
C GLU A 317 -11.39 -23.11 -5.59
N GLY A 318 -11.01 -22.16 -6.44
CA GLY A 318 -9.88 -21.27 -6.18
C GLY A 318 -10.09 -20.37 -4.96
N TYR A 319 -11.32 -19.92 -4.72
CA TYR A 319 -11.67 -19.12 -3.54
C TYR A 319 -11.54 -19.95 -2.26
N ILE A 320 -11.98 -21.21 -2.26
CA ILE A 320 -11.82 -22.15 -1.14
C ILE A 320 -10.33 -22.36 -0.82
N GLU A 321 -9.50 -22.60 -1.82
CA GLU A 321 -8.06 -22.78 -1.62
C GLU A 321 -7.41 -21.51 -1.08
N PHE A 322 -7.84 -20.34 -1.53
CA PHE A 322 -7.36 -19.09 -0.98
C PHE A 322 -7.80 -18.88 0.48
N LEU A 323 -9.02 -19.23 0.84
CA LEU A 323 -9.48 -19.21 2.24
C LEU A 323 -8.64 -20.12 3.13
N LYS A 324 -8.30 -21.34 2.67
CA LYS A 324 -7.41 -22.26 3.40
C LYS A 324 -6.02 -21.63 3.59
N LYS A 325 -5.48 -20.98 2.56
CA LYS A 325 -4.20 -20.28 2.63
C LYS A 325 -4.24 -19.13 3.64
N VAL A 326 -5.23 -18.26 3.58
CA VAL A 326 -5.40 -17.16 4.55
C VAL A 326 -5.53 -17.70 5.97
N ARG A 327 -6.34 -18.75 6.19
CA ARG A 327 -6.51 -19.38 7.50
C ARG A 327 -5.22 -19.99 8.03
N SER A 328 -4.40 -20.59 7.18
CA SER A 328 -3.14 -21.20 7.61
C SER A 328 -2.16 -20.20 8.20
N HIS A 329 -2.20 -18.96 7.74
CA HIS A 329 -1.37 -17.86 8.25
C HIS A 329 -2.03 -17.10 9.41
N ASN A 330 -3.36 -17.11 9.48
CA ASN A 330 -4.15 -16.39 10.49
C ASN A 330 -5.10 -17.37 11.22
N PRO A 331 -4.56 -18.29 12.04
CA PRO A 331 -5.34 -19.40 12.61
C PRO A 331 -6.48 -18.94 13.50
N ASP A 332 -6.37 -17.79 14.14
CA ASP A 332 -7.34 -17.28 15.11
C ASP A 332 -8.24 -16.16 14.59
N ALA A 333 -7.91 -15.54 13.45
CA ALA A 333 -8.65 -14.41 12.89
C ALA A 333 -10.10 -14.77 12.52
N PHE A 334 -11.02 -13.81 12.66
CA PHE A 334 -12.34 -13.89 12.05
C PHE A 334 -12.28 -13.39 10.60
N ILE A 335 -12.74 -14.17 9.64
CA ILE A 335 -12.66 -13.85 8.20
C ILE A 335 -14.00 -13.30 7.70
N PHE A 336 -13.99 -12.12 7.07
CA PHE A 336 -15.12 -11.55 6.36
C PHE A 336 -14.83 -11.53 4.85
N CYS A 337 -15.65 -12.25 4.07
CA CYS A 337 -15.60 -12.23 2.61
C CYS A 337 -16.55 -11.13 2.12
N ALA A 338 -16.02 -9.96 1.86
CA ALA A 338 -16.76 -8.79 1.38
C ALA A 338 -16.89 -8.83 -0.15
N TYR A 339 -18.03 -8.42 -0.69
CA TYR A 339 -18.24 -8.34 -2.14
C TYR A 339 -19.48 -7.54 -2.50
N GLY A 340 -19.43 -6.73 -3.59
CA GLY A 340 -20.62 -6.09 -4.14
C GLY A 340 -20.43 -4.77 -4.87
N VAL A 341 -19.44 -3.95 -4.53
CA VAL A 341 -19.35 -2.52 -4.90
C VAL A 341 -19.44 -2.26 -6.41
N MET A 342 -18.63 -2.93 -7.23
CA MET A 342 -18.62 -2.77 -8.69
C MET A 342 -19.38 -3.87 -9.43
N GLY A 343 -20.06 -4.76 -8.72
CA GLY A 343 -20.86 -5.85 -9.29
C GLY A 343 -21.19 -6.92 -8.29
N VAL A 344 -22.19 -7.76 -8.63
CA VAL A 344 -22.71 -8.82 -7.76
C VAL A 344 -22.67 -10.21 -8.40
N ASP A 345 -22.02 -10.34 -9.57
CA ASP A 345 -22.05 -11.54 -10.44
C ASP A 345 -21.56 -12.83 -9.73
N LEU A 346 -20.63 -12.71 -8.78
CA LEU A 346 -20.06 -13.83 -8.03
C LEU A 346 -20.54 -13.91 -6.58
N SER A 347 -21.52 -13.11 -6.15
CA SER A 347 -22.04 -13.12 -4.77
C SER A 347 -22.51 -14.50 -4.31
N THR A 348 -23.20 -15.25 -5.19
CA THR A 348 -23.66 -16.62 -4.90
C THR A 348 -22.48 -17.58 -4.78
N ASN A 349 -21.50 -17.45 -5.68
CA ASN A 349 -20.33 -18.30 -5.73
C ASN A 349 -19.43 -18.12 -4.48
N ILE A 350 -19.23 -16.89 -4.03
CA ILE A 350 -18.50 -16.63 -2.76
C ILE A 350 -19.22 -17.27 -1.57
N ARG A 351 -20.56 -17.16 -1.49
CA ARG A 351 -21.32 -17.82 -0.41
C ARG A 351 -21.23 -19.35 -0.49
N ASN A 352 -21.27 -19.92 -1.70
CA ASN A 352 -21.07 -21.36 -1.91
C ASN A 352 -19.67 -21.77 -1.45
N ALA A 353 -18.64 -21.00 -1.81
CA ALA A 353 -17.26 -21.25 -1.40
C ALA A 353 -17.10 -21.20 0.13
N ILE A 354 -17.70 -20.22 0.80
CA ILE A 354 -17.71 -20.14 2.27
C ILE A 354 -18.37 -21.39 2.87
N LYS A 355 -19.56 -21.75 2.39
CA LYS A 355 -20.30 -22.90 2.87
C LYS A 355 -19.50 -24.21 2.71
N GLU A 356 -18.91 -24.40 1.52
CA GLU A 356 -18.12 -25.60 1.24
C GLU A 356 -16.82 -25.62 2.04
N TYR A 357 -16.14 -24.48 2.20
CA TYR A 357 -14.99 -24.33 3.09
C TYR A 357 -15.34 -24.76 4.53
N THR A 358 -16.46 -24.25 5.07
CA THR A 358 -16.92 -24.62 6.42
C THR A 358 -17.26 -26.11 6.50
N ASN A 359 -17.89 -26.69 5.49
CA ASN A 359 -18.17 -28.14 5.44
C ASN A 359 -16.88 -28.98 5.48
N GLN A 360 -15.83 -28.54 4.78
CA GLN A 360 -14.57 -29.26 4.67
C GLN A 360 -13.71 -29.14 5.94
N THR A 361 -13.75 -27.98 6.60
CA THR A 361 -12.81 -27.64 7.69
C THR A 361 -13.45 -27.63 9.07
N GLY A 362 -14.76 -27.46 9.17
CA GLY A 362 -15.47 -27.21 10.42
C GLY A 362 -15.26 -25.79 10.98
N ASP A 363 -14.58 -24.91 10.24
CA ASP A 363 -14.32 -23.54 10.69
C ASP A 363 -15.54 -22.63 10.44
N GLU A 364 -16.12 -22.12 11.52
CA GLU A 364 -17.29 -21.22 11.52
C GLU A 364 -16.91 -19.74 11.69
N ARG A 365 -15.61 -19.41 11.88
CA ARG A 365 -15.12 -18.03 12.02
C ARG A 365 -14.93 -17.36 10.66
N ILE A 366 -15.96 -17.49 9.82
CA ILE A 366 -16.00 -16.93 8.49
C ILE A 366 -17.42 -16.48 8.15
N GLN A 367 -17.57 -15.29 7.59
CA GLN A 367 -18.87 -14.74 7.20
C GLN A 367 -18.81 -13.99 5.87
N TYR A 368 -19.92 -14.05 5.12
CA TYR A 368 -20.12 -13.17 3.96
C TYR A 368 -20.52 -11.76 4.40
N CYS A 369 -19.84 -10.75 3.88
CA CYS A 369 -20.18 -9.34 4.06
C CYS A 369 -20.65 -8.76 2.74
N ARG A 370 -21.97 -8.53 2.61
CA ARG A 370 -22.52 -7.89 1.42
C ARG A 370 -22.19 -6.38 1.46
N LEU A 371 -21.58 -5.91 0.36
CA LEU A 371 -21.46 -4.48 0.08
C LEU A 371 -22.52 -4.08 -0.95
N GLU A 372 -23.06 -2.88 -0.80
CA GLU A 372 -23.99 -2.32 -1.78
C GLU A 372 -23.27 -1.89 -3.05
N MET A 373 -23.93 -2.02 -4.18
CA MET A 373 -23.40 -1.53 -5.44
C MET A 373 -23.30 -0.01 -5.41
N GLN A 374 -22.22 0.51 -6.00
CA GLN A 374 -22.07 1.95 -6.22
C GLN A 374 -23.25 2.53 -6.98
N ASN A 375 -23.65 3.73 -6.61
CA ASN A 375 -24.76 4.46 -7.21
C ASN A 375 -24.29 5.81 -7.74
N GLU A 376 -23.97 5.86 -9.03
CA GLU A 376 -23.46 7.07 -9.68
C GLU A 376 -24.36 8.31 -9.46
N ALA A 377 -25.67 8.11 -9.48
CA ALA A 377 -26.63 9.22 -9.36
C ALA A 377 -26.65 9.85 -7.95
N GLU A 378 -26.36 9.06 -6.91
CA GLU A 378 -26.39 9.50 -5.52
C GLU A 378 -25.02 9.86 -4.97
N ASP A 379 -24.01 9.08 -5.37
CA ASP A 379 -22.69 9.08 -4.72
C ASP A 379 -21.58 9.62 -5.63
N GLY A 380 -21.88 9.85 -6.91
CA GLY A 380 -20.86 10.09 -7.91
C GLY A 380 -20.12 8.80 -8.27
N ILE A 381 -19.09 8.96 -9.07
CA ILE A 381 -18.23 7.86 -9.52
C ILE A 381 -16.83 8.40 -9.73
N ALA A 382 -15.81 7.57 -9.53
CA ALA A 382 -14.42 7.94 -9.71
C ALA A 382 -13.85 7.44 -11.05
N ALA A 383 -12.58 7.76 -11.32
CA ALA A 383 -11.87 7.41 -12.54
C ALA A 383 -12.03 5.90 -12.88
N ASP A 384 -12.05 5.59 -14.19
CA ASP A 384 -12.22 4.22 -14.69
C ASP A 384 -13.41 3.47 -14.05
N TRP A 385 -14.52 4.18 -13.76
CA TRP A 385 -15.74 3.60 -13.17
C TRP A 385 -15.56 3.04 -11.75
N HIS A 386 -14.55 3.47 -11.02
CA HIS A 386 -14.29 3.04 -9.65
C HIS A 386 -15.18 3.78 -8.63
N PRO A 387 -15.26 3.26 -7.38
CA PRO A 387 -16.07 3.87 -6.35
C PRO A 387 -15.60 5.26 -5.97
N SER A 388 -16.52 6.21 -5.83
CA SER A 388 -16.26 7.51 -5.26
C SER A 388 -15.92 7.43 -3.76
N ALA A 389 -15.34 8.50 -3.20
CA ALA A 389 -15.08 8.60 -1.75
C ALA A 389 -16.34 8.37 -0.91
N LYS A 390 -17.50 8.83 -1.39
CA LYS A 390 -18.80 8.63 -0.71
C LYS A 390 -19.29 7.19 -0.76
N THR A 391 -19.04 6.48 -1.87
CA THR A 391 -19.30 5.03 -1.94
C THR A 391 -18.39 4.28 -0.96
N HIS A 392 -17.12 4.68 -0.84
CA HIS A 392 -16.21 4.11 0.14
C HIS A 392 -16.65 4.34 1.59
N ASP A 393 -17.23 5.50 1.91
CA ASP A 393 -17.81 5.75 3.24
C ASP A 393 -18.92 4.75 3.57
N LYS A 394 -19.88 4.55 2.66
CA LYS A 394 -20.96 3.56 2.80
C LYS A 394 -20.41 2.13 2.96
N CYS A 395 -19.41 1.75 2.17
CA CYS A 395 -18.78 0.44 2.27
C CYS A 395 -18.09 0.25 3.64
N ALA A 396 -17.40 1.27 4.14
CA ALA A 396 -16.78 1.23 5.46
C ALA A 396 -17.82 1.03 6.56
N GLU A 397 -18.94 1.78 6.53
CA GLU A 397 -20.05 1.62 7.48
C GLU A 397 -20.61 0.20 7.47
N GLN A 398 -20.77 -0.43 6.29
CA GLN A 398 -21.26 -1.80 6.15
C GLN A 398 -20.29 -2.83 6.71
N VAL A 399 -18.99 -2.66 6.45
CA VAL A 399 -17.95 -3.56 7.01
C VAL A 399 -17.86 -3.38 8.52
N VAL A 400 -17.87 -2.15 9.04
CA VAL A 400 -17.89 -1.84 10.48
C VAL A 400 -19.09 -2.50 11.16
N ALA A 401 -20.29 -2.32 10.60
CA ALA A 401 -21.51 -2.91 11.15
C ALA A 401 -21.40 -4.44 11.20
N LYS A 402 -20.84 -5.06 10.14
CA LYS A 402 -20.69 -6.51 10.06
C LYS A 402 -19.65 -7.04 11.04
N ILE A 403 -18.53 -6.35 11.23
CA ILE A 403 -17.51 -6.71 12.23
C ILE A 403 -18.10 -6.60 13.64
N LYS A 404 -18.83 -5.52 13.96
CA LYS A 404 -19.48 -5.36 15.25
C LYS A 404 -20.49 -6.49 15.51
N GLU A 405 -21.43 -6.72 14.58
CA GLU A 405 -22.44 -7.79 14.70
C GLU A 405 -21.87 -9.20 14.95
N CYS A 406 -20.81 -9.55 14.24
CA CYS A 406 -20.33 -10.93 14.18
C CYS A 406 -19.10 -11.22 15.05
N TYR A 407 -18.34 -10.21 15.42
CA TYR A 407 -17.09 -10.35 16.16
C TYR A 407 -17.11 -9.58 17.49
N LEU A 408 -17.22 -8.23 17.47
CA LEU A 408 -17.05 -7.42 18.67
C LEU A 408 -18.21 -7.53 19.67
N ASP A 409 -19.46 -7.64 19.20
CA ASP A 409 -20.65 -7.69 20.08
C ASP A 409 -20.92 -9.11 20.63
N LYS A 410 -20.06 -10.10 20.30
CA LYS A 410 -20.18 -11.48 20.77
C LYS A 410 -19.22 -11.83 21.90
N GLU A 411 -18.25 -10.96 22.20
CA GLU A 411 -17.39 -11.03 23.36
C GLU A 411 -18.05 -10.33 24.55
#